data_3db7c917ebe196d747c1518edba9c537
#
_entry.id   3db7c917ebe196d747c1518edba9c537
#
_cell.length_a   1.000
_cell.length_b   1.000
_cell.length_c   1.000
_cell.angle_alpha   90.00
_cell.angle_beta   90.00
_cell.angle_gamma   90.00
#
_symmetry.space_group_name_H-M   'P 1'
#
loop_
_entity.id
_entity.type
_entity.pdbx_description
1 polymer ?
#
loop_
_entity_poly.entity_id
_entity_poly.type
_entity_poly.pdbx_seq_one_letter_code
_entity_poly.pdbx_strand_id
1 'polypeptide(L)'
;MHPECPERLQTVLDGLSDKPFRHLSRHEAPEIDLKLVEMVHQPYYVENIVESIPDQGRVHLDPDTVMSPRSLEATRRSSGAAVEAVDRVMAGDATNA
;
A
#
# COMPACT_ATOMS: atom_id res chain seq x y z
N MET A 1 -7.01 21.97 -0.40
CA MET A 1 -6.31 20.79 0.21
C MET A 1 -7.03 19.54 -0.26
N HIS A 2 -6.30 18.58 -0.79
CA HIS A 2 -6.90 17.31 -1.20
C HIS A 2 -7.26 16.48 0.05
N PRO A 3 -8.43 15.82 0.11
CA PRO A 3 -8.82 15.00 1.26
C PRO A 3 -7.87 13.80 1.49
N GLU A 4 -7.29 13.25 0.43
CA GLU A 4 -6.20 12.27 0.54
C GLU A 4 -4.88 13.02 0.70
N CYS A 5 -4.30 12.96 1.88
CA CYS A 5 -3.07 13.67 2.22
C CYS A 5 -2.26 12.87 3.26
N PRO A 6 -0.92 13.11 3.36
CA PRO A 6 -0.06 12.37 4.28
C PRO A 6 -0.46 12.48 5.76
N GLU A 7 -1.11 13.57 6.14
CA GLU A 7 -1.54 13.82 7.51
C GLU A 7 -2.59 12.80 7.99
N ARG A 8 -3.36 12.21 7.08
CA ARG A 8 -4.30 11.12 7.41
C ARG A 8 -3.55 9.90 7.95
N LEU A 9 -2.49 9.49 7.26
CA LEU A 9 -1.67 8.37 7.70
C LEU A 9 -0.99 8.69 9.03
N GLN A 10 -0.45 9.89 9.20
CA GLN A 10 0.17 10.31 10.45
C GLN A 10 -0.81 10.21 11.62
N THR A 11 -2.05 10.69 11.44
CA THR A 11 -3.09 10.61 12.46
C THR A 11 -3.38 9.17 12.87
N VAL A 12 -3.44 8.24 11.91
CA VAL A 12 -3.64 6.80 12.19
C VAL A 12 -2.46 6.24 12.97
N LEU A 13 -1.23 6.53 12.53
CA LEU A 13 0.00 6.05 13.21
C LEU A 13 0.10 6.57 14.64
N ASP A 14 -0.23 7.84 14.86
CA ASP A 14 -0.23 8.45 16.19
C ASP A 14 -1.26 7.77 17.09
N GLY A 15 -2.48 7.57 16.59
CA GLY A 15 -3.53 6.87 17.32
C GLY A 15 -3.16 5.42 17.68
N LEU A 16 -2.56 4.69 16.75
CA LEU A 16 -2.09 3.32 16.98
C LEU A 16 -0.87 3.22 17.90
N SER A 17 -0.22 4.34 18.21
CA SER A 17 0.90 4.39 19.16
C SER A 17 0.43 4.55 20.61
N ASP A 18 -0.86 4.77 20.84
CA ASP A 18 -1.44 4.90 22.17
C ASP A 18 -1.45 3.57 22.94
N LYS A 19 -1.52 3.68 24.28
CA LYS A 19 -1.45 2.53 25.20
C LYS A 19 -2.41 1.37 24.88
N PRO A 20 -3.69 1.58 24.45
CA PRO A 20 -4.57 0.47 24.12
C PRO A 20 -4.05 -0.44 23.03
N PHE A 21 -3.17 0.08 22.15
CA PHE A 21 -2.63 -0.64 20.99
C PHE A 21 -1.21 -1.17 21.20
N ARG A 22 -0.68 -1.13 22.42
CA ARG A 22 0.69 -1.60 22.74
C ARG A 22 0.93 -3.09 22.46
N HIS A 23 -0.14 -3.88 22.36
CA HIS A 23 -0.10 -5.31 22.10
C HIS A 23 -0.14 -5.68 20.62
N LEU A 24 -0.28 -4.70 19.73
CA LEU A 24 -0.22 -4.96 18.30
C LEU A 24 1.18 -5.43 17.89
N SER A 25 1.22 -6.56 17.20
CA SER A 25 2.43 -7.00 16.53
C SER A 25 2.58 -6.25 15.22
N ARG A 26 3.65 -5.46 15.10
CA ARG A 26 3.88 -4.63 13.92
C ARG A 26 4.89 -5.31 13.00
N HIS A 27 4.60 -5.29 11.73
CA HIS A 27 5.43 -5.88 10.69
C HIS A 27 5.65 -4.87 9.57
N GLU A 28 6.81 -4.95 8.94
CA GLU A 28 7.07 -4.21 7.71
C GLU A 28 6.31 -4.87 6.56
N ALA A 29 5.55 -4.07 5.81
CA ALA A 29 4.79 -4.58 4.69
C ALA A 29 5.71 -5.03 3.55
N PRO A 30 5.58 -6.26 3.04
CA PRO A 30 6.30 -6.69 1.86
C PRO A 30 5.74 -6.02 0.61
N GLU A 31 6.53 -5.97 -0.44
CA GLU A 31 6.03 -5.58 -1.75
C GLU A 31 5.30 -6.77 -2.40
N ILE A 32 4.06 -6.55 -2.84
CA ILE A 32 3.29 -7.58 -3.54
C ILE A 32 3.99 -8.03 -4.82
N ASP A 33 3.90 -9.31 -5.14
CA ASP A 33 4.23 -9.80 -6.47
C ASP A 33 3.20 -9.28 -7.47
N LEU A 34 3.66 -8.60 -8.52
CA LEU A 34 2.77 -8.05 -9.55
C LEU A 34 1.93 -9.11 -10.25
N LYS A 35 2.35 -10.37 -10.25
CA LYS A 35 1.54 -11.49 -10.75
C LYS A 35 0.22 -11.67 -9.97
N LEU A 36 0.21 -11.36 -8.68
CA LEU A 36 -1.02 -11.38 -7.89
C LEU A 36 -1.94 -10.22 -8.29
N VAL A 37 -1.38 -9.07 -8.60
CA VAL A 37 -2.16 -7.90 -9.09
C VAL A 37 -2.83 -8.23 -10.43
N GLU A 38 -2.18 -8.98 -11.29
CA GLU A 38 -2.70 -9.42 -12.58
C GLU A 38 -3.89 -10.40 -12.46
N MET A 39 -4.17 -10.95 -11.27
CA MET A 39 -5.37 -11.75 -11.05
C MET A 39 -6.67 -10.92 -11.10
N VAL A 40 -6.59 -9.63 -10.81
CA VAL A 40 -7.74 -8.71 -10.78
C VAL A 40 -7.62 -7.54 -11.74
N HIS A 41 -6.45 -7.34 -12.33
CA HIS A 41 -6.17 -6.31 -13.32
C HIS A 41 -5.59 -6.93 -14.59
N GLN A 42 -5.92 -6.36 -15.73
CA GLN A 42 -5.31 -6.79 -16.99
C GLN A 42 -3.80 -6.55 -16.97
N PRO A 43 -2.96 -7.50 -17.45
CA PRO A 43 -1.52 -7.34 -17.45
C PRO A 43 -1.03 -6.05 -18.11
N TYR A 44 -1.63 -5.65 -19.24
CA TYR A 44 -1.27 -4.41 -19.92
C TYR A 44 -1.55 -3.16 -19.07
N TYR A 45 -2.60 -3.20 -18.24
CA TYR A 45 -2.91 -2.10 -17.32
C TYR A 45 -1.84 -1.96 -16.24
N VAL A 46 -1.43 -3.08 -15.66
CA VAL A 46 -0.34 -3.10 -14.67
C VAL A 46 0.95 -2.58 -15.28
N GLU A 47 1.31 -3.04 -16.47
CA GLU A 47 2.48 -2.58 -17.20
C GLU A 47 2.44 -1.07 -17.47
N ASN A 48 1.31 -0.56 -17.96
CA ASN A 48 1.14 0.86 -18.21
C ASN A 48 1.30 1.71 -16.95
N ILE A 49 0.78 1.25 -15.80
CA ILE A 49 0.96 1.94 -14.53
C ILE A 49 2.44 1.97 -14.13
N VAL A 50 3.13 0.84 -14.24
CA VAL A 50 4.57 0.76 -13.92
C VAL A 50 5.39 1.68 -14.81
N GLU A 51 5.12 1.68 -16.12
CA GLU A 51 5.82 2.53 -17.08
C GLU A 51 5.50 4.03 -16.92
N SER A 52 4.37 4.36 -16.32
CA SER A 52 3.95 5.74 -16.08
C SER A 52 4.61 6.37 -14.85
N ILE A 53 5.34 5.60 -14.05
CA ILE A 53 6.05 6.13 -12.88
C ILE A 53 7.13 7.12 -13.34
N PRO A 54 7.11 8.37 -12.87
CA PRO A 54 8.11 9.34 -13.28
C PRO A 54 9.44 9.12 -12.57
N ASP A 55 10.54 9.43 -13.26
CA ASP A 55 11.87 9.45 -12.63
C ASP A 55 12.02 10.63 -11.66
N GLN A 56 11.34 11.73 -11.95
CA GLN A 56 11.33 12.96 -11.15
C GLN A 56 9.96 13.64 -11.21
N GLY A 57 9.68 14.43 -10.19
CA GLY A 57 8.46 15.22 -10.16
C GLY A 57 7.19 14.39 -9.97
N ARG A 58 6.11 14.80 -10.61
CA ARG A 58 4.79 14.19 -10.49
C ARG A 58 4.12 14.03 -11.84
N VAL A 59 3.37 12.96 -11.99
CA VAL A 59 2.54 12.68 -13.19
C VAL A 59 1.11 12.45 -12.71
N HIS A 60 0.16 13.07 -13.41
CA HIS A 60 -1.27 12.86 -13.21
C HIS A 60 -1.76 11.77 -14.16
N LEU A 61 -2.32 10.70 -13.63
CA LEU A 61 -3.05 9.70 -14.41
C LEU A 61 -4.46 10.17 -14.72
N ASP A 62 -5.05 10.87 -13.78
CA ASP A 62 -6.34 11.55 -13.87
C ASP A 62 -6.34 12.75 -12.90
N PRO A 63 -7.41 13.55 -12.81
CA PRO A 63 -7.44 14.73 -11.93
C PRO A 63 -7.18 14.44 -10.45
N ASP A 64 -7.50 13.22 -9.99
CA ASP A 64 -7.41 12.85 -8.59
C ASP A 64 -6.26 11.87 -8.30
N THR A 65 -5.60 11.34 -9.32
CA THR A 65 -4.55 10.33 -9.18
C THR A 65 -3.21 10.87 -9.62
N VAL A 66 -2.33 11.11 -8.65
CA VAL A 66 -0.99 11.69 -8.89
C VAL A 66 0.07 10.69 -8.45
N MET A 67 1.05 10.47 -9.32
CA MET A 67 2.18 9.60 -9.04
C MET A 67 3.49 10.39 -8.89
N SER A 68 4.32 9.93 -8.00
CA SER A 68 5.70 10.36 -7.79
C SER A 68 6.65 9.15 -8.01
N PRO A 69 7.98 9.35 -8.02
CA PRO A 69 8.93 8.25 -8.22
C PRO A 69 8.76 7.07 -7.25
N ARG A 70 8.26 7.30 -6.04
CA ARG A 70 8.06 6.25 -5.03
C ARG A 70 6.64 5.69 -4.95
N SER A 71 5.73 6.13 -5.80
CA SER A 71 4.33 5.70 -5.76
C SER A 71 4.17 4.20 -6.03
N LEU A 72 4.99 3.62 -6.91
CA LEU A 72 4.95 2.18 -7.18
C LEU A 72 5.33 1.36 -5.93
N GLU A 73 6.41 1.73 -5.26
CA GLU A 73 6.81 1.06 -4.01
C GLU A 73 5.71 1.14 -2.96
N ALA A 74 5.16 2.34 -2.74
CA ALA A 74 4.08 2.55 -1.77
C ALA A 74 2.85 1.70 -2.09
N THR A 75 2.43 1.67 -3.35
CA THR A 75 1.29 0.86 -3.81
C THR A 75 1.54 -0.64 -3.64
N ARG A 76 2.73 -1.10 -3.99
CA ARG A 76 3.10 -2.52 -3.83
C ARG A 76 3.14 -2.93 -2.36
N ARG A 77 3.63 -2.08 -1.46
CA ARG A 77 3.65 -2.35 -0.02
C ARG A 77 2.25 -2.31 0.58
N SER A 78 1.41 -1.38 0.18
CA SER A 78 0.01 -1.33 0.63
C SER A 78 -0.75 -2.61 0.27
N SER A 79 -0.62 -3.06 -0.96
CA SER A 79 -1.24 -4.31 -1.42
C SER A 79 -0.59 -5.54 -0.79
N GLY A 80 0.73 -5.52 -0.63
CA GLY A 80 1.49 -6.59 0.01
C GLY A 80 1.13 -6.77 1.49
N ALA A 81 0.85 -5.67 2.20
CA ALA A 81 0.38 -5.72 3.58
C ALA A 81 -0.95 -6.49 3.70
N ALA A 82 -1.88 -6.26 2.79
CA ALA A 82 -3.16 -6.96 2.79
C ALA A 82 -3.00 -8.47 2.53
N VAL A 83 -2.15 -8.85 1.57
CA VAL A 83 -1.84 -10.25 1.28
C VAL A 83 -1.17 -10.92 2.48
N GLU A 84 -0.16 -10.28 3.08
CA GLU A 84 0.51 -10.83 4.26
C GLU A 84 -0.44 -10.97 5.45
N ALA A 85 -1.33 -10.02 5.66
CA ALA A 85 -2.34 -10.10 6.72
C ALA A 85 -3.20 -11.36 6.57
N VAL A 86 -3.69 -11.63 5.36
CA VAL A 86 -4.45 -12.86 5.06
C VAL A 86 -3.60 -14.10 5.30
N ASP A 87 -2.37 -14.13 4.78
CA ASP A 87 -1.48 -15.29 4.91
C ASP A 87 -1.19 -15.62 6.38
N ARG A 88 -0.92 -14.62 7.21
CA ARG A 88 -0.65 -14.83 8.65
C ARG A 88 -1.88 -15.34 9.40
N VAL A 89 -3.06 -14.83 9.11
CA VAL A 89 -4.29 -15.32 9.74
C VAL A 89 -4.58 -16.76 9.28
N MET A 90 -4.44 -17.06 8.00
CA MET A 90 -4.67 -18.41 7.47
C MET A 90 -3.63 -19.43 7.94
N ALA A 91 -2.40 -19.01 8.17
CA ALA A 91 -1.36 -19.87 8.73
C ALA A 91 -1.49 -20.09 10.27
N GLY A 92 -2.35 -19.31 10.93
CA GLY A 92 -2.50 -19.37 12.39
C GLY A 92 -1.46 -18.56 13.16
N ASP A 93 -0.66 -17.74 12.47
CA ASP A 93 0.36 -16.87 13.11
C ASP A 93 -0.27 -15.64 13.77
N ALA A 94 -1.48 -15.28 13.36
CA ALA A 94 -2.26 -14.20 13.94
C ALA A 94 -3.74 -14.60 14.01
N THR A 95 -4.43 -14.11 15.03
CA THR A 95 -5.88 -14.35 15.20
C THR A 95 -6.69 -13.42 14.29
N ASN A 96 -6.18 -12.23 14.08
CA ASN A 96 -6.76 -11.20 13.22
C ASN A 96 -5.67 -10.26 12.72
N ALA A 97 -6.02 -9.43 11.78
CA ALA A 97 -5.12 -8.40 11.25
C ALA A 97 -5.95 -7.22 10.70
#